data_22f1c54cacefdef75ce3fe0425e9d3b2
#
_entry.id   22f1c54cacefdef75ce3fe0425e9d3b2
#
_cell.length_a   1.000
_cell.length_b   1.000
_cell.length_c   1.000
_cell.angle_alpha   90.00
_cell.angle_beta   90.00
_cell.angle_gamma   90.00
#
_symmetry.space_group_name_H-M   'P 1'
#
loop_
_entity.id
_entity.type
_entity.pdbx_description
1 polymer ?
#
loop_
_entity_poly.entity_id
_entity_poly.type
_entity_poly.pdbx_seq_one_letter_code
_entity_poly.pdbx_strand_id
1 'polypeptide(L)'
;LQLFKVFNVSRGQKIEKRLAKMGIVLPAPLVLPSNNRTSAVQSGNLLYVSGHGAALLDDSDIVKRGKVGIEVSEEDAYRTARACAIKMLATVKYYIGGLDRVTRIVQIHGLINAHPDFERHNMVLNGASDFFYEVFGEEVGCHSRYAMGVGGLVARQPIEIDGIFEISAE
;
A
#
# COMPACT_ATOMS: atom_id res chain seq x y z
N LEU A 1 -13.39 24.78 -8.90
CA LEU A 1 -12.69 25.42 -7.75
C LEU A 1 -12.82 24.48 -6.55
N GLN A 2 -11.85 23.59 -6.36
CA GLN A 2 -11.84 22.61 -5.28
C GLN A 2 -11.28 23.31 -4.04
N LEU A 3 -12.16 23.55 -3.06
CA LEU A 3 -11.77 24.11 -1.76
C LEU A 3 -10.82 23.11 -1.05
N PHE A 4 -9.57 23.51 -0.87
CA PHE A 4 -8.66 22.84 0.05
C PHE A 4 -9.23 22.96 1.47
N LYS A 5 -9.78 21.88 2.01
CA LYS A 5 -10.05 21.79 3.45
C LYS A 5 -8.71 21.80 4.17
N VAL A 6 -8.42 22.89 4.86
CA VAL A 6 -7.31 22.97 5.82
C VAL A 6 -7.74 22.13 7.02
N PHE A 7 -7.26 20.91 7.11
CA PHE A 7 -7.48 20.05 8.27
C PHE A 7 -6.65 20.55 9.45
N ASN A 8 -7.33 20.78 10.56
CA ASN A 8 -6.75 21.23 11.80
C ASN A 8 -5.86 20.12 12.42
N VAL A 9 -4.54 20.26 12.31
CA VAL A 9 -3.52 19.28 12.71
C VAL A 9 -3.29 19.40 14.23
N SER A 10 -4.13 18.79 15.07
CA SER A 10 -3.84 18.76 16.50
C SER A 10 -4.44 17.61 17.33
N ARG A 11 -4.73 16.43 16.75
CA ARG A 11 -4.97 15.22 17.54
C ARG A 11 -4.33 14.02 16.86
N GLY A 12 -3.29 13.44 17.49
CA GLY A 12 -2.77 12.11 17.20
C GLY A 12 -1.92 12.03 15.93
N GLN A 13 -0.62 12.16 16.05
CA GLN A 13 0.33 11.78 15.01
C GLN A 13 1.12 10.55 15.49
N LYS A 14 0.45 9.59 16.16
CA LYS A 14 1.12 8.41 16.71
C LYS A 14 1.73 7.55 15.61
N ILE A 15 0.97 7.33 14.54
CA ILE A 15 1.42 6.50 13.41
C ILE A 15 2.49 7.23 12.59
N GLU A 16 2.30 8.51 12.30
CA GLU A 16 3.31 9.31 11.59
C GLU A 16 4.62 9.42 12.39
N LYS A 17 4.56 9.57 13.71
CA LYS A 17 5.75 9.55 14.57
C LYS A 17 6.45 8.18 14.57
N ARG A 18 5.69 7.09 14.49
CA ARG A 18 6.26 5.75 14.37
C ARG A 18 6.98 5.59 13.03
N LEU A 19 6.37 5.99 11.92
CA LEU A 19 7.01 6.00 10.61
C LEU A 19 8.31 6.81 10.62
N ALA A 20 8.30 8.00 11.21
CA ALA A 20 9.49 8.85 11.33
C ALA A 20 10.62 8.15 12.14
N LYS A 21 10.28 7.47 13.24
CA LYS A 21 11.25 6.67 14.03
C LYS A 21 11.83 5.49 13.24
N MET A 22 11.08 4.95 12.29
CA MET A 22 11.53 3.91 11.37
C MET A 22 12.34 4.48 10.19
N GLY A 23 12.55 5.80 10.14
CA GLY A 23 13.22 6.48 9.02
C GLY A 23 12.39 6.53 7.73
N ILE A 24 11.07 6.33 7.83
CA ILE A 24 10.17 6.28 6.68
C ILE A 24 9.51 7.64 6.47
N VAL A 25 9.76 8.21 5.30
CA VAL A 25 9.05 9.36 4.77
C VAL A 25 8.03 8.88 3.75
N LEU A 26 6.75 9.20 3.98
CA LEU A 26 5.71 8.82 3.03
C LEU A 26 5.89 9.60 1.72
N PRO A 27 5.86 8.92 0.55
CA PRO A 27 5.94 9.58 -0.75
C PRO A 27 4.68 10.38 -1.05
N ALA A 28 4.65 11.04 -2.21
CA ALA A 28 3.43 11.65 -2.71
C ALA A 28 2.32 10.58 -2.86
N PRO A 29 1.06 10.91 -2.49
CA PRO A 29 -0.06 10.00 -2.66
C PRO A 29 -0.30 9.69 -4.14
N LEU A 30 -0.87 8.53 -4.43
CA LEU A 30 -1.37 8.24 -5.76
C LEU A 30 -2.66 9.04 -5.99
N VAL A 31 -2.59 10.06 -6.83
CA VAL A 31 -3.75 10.81 -7.29
C VAL A 31 -3.95 10.51 -8.78
N LEU A 32 -5.03 9.83 -9.12
CA LEU A 32 -5.32 9.46 -10.50
C LEU A 32 -5.89 10.66 -11.26
N PRO A 33 -5.26 11.08 -12.38
CA PRO A 33 -5.67 12.26 -13.15
C PRO A 33 -6.85 11.97 -14.08
N SER A 34 -7.83 11.20 -13.65
CA SER A 34 -8.93 10.73 -14.50
C SER A 34 -10.27 11.00 -13.85
N ASN A 35 -11.27 11.36 -14.69
CA ASN A 35 -12.62 11.63 -14.21
C ASN A 35 -13.48 10.37 -13.98
N ASN A 36 -13.00 9.19 -14.39
CA ASN A 36 -13.75 7.93 -14.32
C ASN A 36 -13.24 6.93 -13.26
N ARG A 37 -12.20 7.31 -12.51
CA ARG A 37 -11.61 6.48 -11.44
C ARG A 37 -10.92 7.33 -10.39
N THR A 38 -10.76 6.77 -9.20
CA THR A 38 -10.08 7.41 -8.07
C THR A 38 -9.15 6.41 -7.37
N SER A 39 -8.20 6.91 -6.60
CA SER A 39 -7.26 6.04 -5.86
C SER A 39 -7.86 5.47 -4.59
N ALA A 40 -8.95 6.04 -4.08
CA ALA A 40 -9.71 5.45 -2.98
C ALA A 40 -11.17 5.92 -2.99
N VAL A 41 -12.06 5.08 -2.45
CA VAL A 41 -13.49 5.37 -2.25
C VAL A 41 -13.86 5.03 -0.82
N GLN A 42 -14.48 5.96 -0.13
CA GLN A 42 -15.05 5.71 1.19
C GLN A 42 -16.53 5.29 1.06
N SER A 43 -16.89 4.22 1.76
CA SER A 43 -18.28 3.76 1.93
C SER A 43 -18.53 3.44 3.40
N GLY A 44 -19.32 4.27 4.07
CA GLY A 44 -19.49 4.19 5.52
C GLY A 44 -18.14 4.45 6.23
N ASN A 45 -17.72 3.51 7.07
CA ASN A 45 -16.44 3.54 7.76
C ASN A 45 -15.33 2.75 7.03
N LEU A 46 -15.59 2.27 5.81
CA LEU A 46 -14.59 1.54 5.01
C LEU A 46 -14.02 2.42 3.90
N LEU A 47 -12.70 2.43 3.78
CA LEU A 47 -11.95 3.04 2.70
C LEU A 47 -11.41 1.93 1.79
N TYR A 48 -11.90 1.87 0.57
CA TYR A 48 -11.43 0.97 -0.49
C TYR A 48 -10.32 1.67 -1.27
N VAL A 49 -9.14 1.11 -1.25
CA VAL A 49 -7.94 1.70 -1.86
C VAL A 49 -7.57 0.92 -3.11
N SER A 50 -7.45 1.61 -4.23
CA SER A 50 -7.10 1.03 -5.54
C SER A 50 -5.67 0.46 -5.55
N GLY A 51 -5.37 -0.31 -6.60
CA GLY A 51 -4.06 -0.93 -6.81
C GLY A 51 -2.89 0.06 -6.75
N HIS A 52 -1.89 -0.30 -5.95
CA HIS A 52 -0.65 0.43 -5.76
C HIS A 52 0.53 -0.45 -6.16
N GLY A 53 1.26 0.01 -7.18
CA GLY A 53 2.54 -0.57 -7.56
C GLY A 53 3.70 0.32 -7.11
N ALA A 54 4.90 -0.25 -7.03
CA ALA A 54 6.10 0.48 -6.63
C ALA A 54 6.71 1.31 -7.78
N ALA A 55 6.38 1.06 -9.03
CA ALA A 55 6.96 1.73 -10.20
C ALA A 55 6.72 3.26 -10.26
N LEU A 56 5.93 3.78 -9.34
CA LEU A 56 5.69 5.22 -9.19
C LEU A 56 6.46 5.83 -7.99
N LEU A 57 7.22 5.02 -7.28
CA LEU A 57 8.21 5.51 -6.33
C LEU A 57 9.44 5.78 -7.18
N ASP A 58 9.72 7.05 -7.37
CA ASP A 58 10.95 7.62 -7.92
C ASP A 58 11.95 6.65 -8.59
N ASP A 59 12.71 7.08 -9.59
CA ASP A 59 13.67 6.31 -10.40
C ASP A 59 14.81 5.59 -9.60
N SER A 60 14.59 5.28 -8.33
CA SER A 60 15.56 4.51 -7.57
C SER A 60 15.59 3.07 -8.07
N ASP A 61 16.78 2.52 -8.25
CA ASP A 61 17.12 1.14 -8.65
C ASP A 61 16.47 0.03 -7.78
N ILE A 62 15.59 0.38 -6.86
CA ILE A 62 14.97 -0.52 -5.88
C ILE A 62 13.91 -1.42 -6.52
N VAL A 63 13.29 -0.97 -7.62
CA VAL A 63 12.19 -1.73 -8.23
C VAL A 63 12.63 -2.32 -9.57
N LYS A 64 13.08 -3.55 -9.52
CA LYS A 64 13.28 -4.34 -10.74
C LYS A 64 11.93 -4.61 -11.38
N ARG A 65 11.86 -4.51 -12.71
CA ARG A 65 10.69 -4.85 -13.51
C ARG A 65 10.83 -6.27 -14.05
N GLY A 66 9.74 -7.00 -14.14
CA GLY A 66 9.74 -8.34 -14.67
C GLY A 66 8.92 -9.30 -13.84
N LYS A 67 9.07 -10.58 -14.12
CA LYS A 67 8.42 -11.68 -13.40
C LYS A 67 9.25 -12.14 -12.22
N VAL A 68 8.59 -12.32 -11.10
CA VAL A 68 9.17 -12.95 -9.92
C VAL A 68 9.51 -14.41 -10.27
N GLY A 69 10.70 -14.81 -9.93
CA GLY A 69 11.24 -16.13 -10.28
C GLY A 69 11.96 -16.18 -11.65
N ILE A 70 12.01 -15.06 -12.39
CA ILE A 70 12.80 -14.92 -13.62
C ILE A 70 13.72 -13.69 -13.48
N GLU A 71 13.19 -12.48 -13.74
CA GLU A 71 13.99 -11.24 -13.69
C GLU A 71 14.07 -10.66 -12.28
N VAL A 72 13.07 -10.99 -11.44
CA VAL A 72 12.94 -10.44 -10.08
C VAL A 72 13.07 -11.56 -9.07
N SER A 73 14.00 -11.41 -8.12
CA SER A 73 14.14 -12.36 -7.02
C SER A 73 12.96 -12.25 -6.03
N GLU A 74 12.71 -13.28 -5.25
CA GLU A 74 11.71 -13.25 -4.17
C GLU A 74 12.00 -12.12 -3.17
N GLU A 75 13.28 -11.91 -2.83
CA GLU A 75 13.71 -10.86 -1.93
C GLU A 75 13.43 -9.46 -2.49
N ASP A 76 13.75 -9.20 -3.76
CA ASP A 76 13.44 -7.93 -4.41
C ASP A 76 11.92 -7.70 -4.50
N ALA A 77 11.16 -8.77 -4.76
CA ALA A 77 9.70 -8.70 -4.79
C ALA A 77 9.10 -8.41 -3.40
N TYR A 78 9.64 -9.01 -2.33
CA TYR A 78 9.28 -8.69 -0.93
C TYR A 78 9.53 -7.21 -0.62
N ARG A 79 10.70 -6.68 -0.97
CA ARG A 79 11.03 -5.26 -0.80
C ARG A 79 10.09 -4.36 -1.59
N THR A 80 9.73 -4.79 -2.80
CA THR A 80 8.77 -4.07 -3.64
C THR A 80 7.37 -4.06 -3.01
N ALA A 81 6.92 -5.18 -2.44
CA ALA A 81 5.65 -5.24 -1.71
C ALA A 81 5.61 -4.26 -0.53
N ARG A 82 6.71 -4.16 0.24
CA ARG A 82 6.86 -3.17 1.31
C ARG A 82 6.77 -1.74 0.76
N ALA A 83 7.42 -1.45 -0.34
CA ALA A 83 7.36 -0.13 -0.99
C ALA A 83 5.94 0.22 -1.47
N CYS A 84 5.20 -0.74 -2.03
CA CYS A 84 3.79 -0.58 -2.39
C CYS A 84 2.93 -0.22 -1.17
N ALA A 85 3.15 -0.90 -0.03
CA ALA A 85 2.43 -0.63 1.21
C ALA A 85 2.72 0.78 1.76
N ILE A 86 3.97 1.23 1.72
CA ILE A 86 4.35 2.61 2.09
C ILE A 86 3.61 3.63 1.23
N LYS A 87 3.56 3.41 -0.07
CA LYS A 87 2.84 4.27 -1.01
C LYS A 87 1.34 4.25 -0.77
N MET A 88 0.76 3.08 -0.48
CA MET A 88 -0.65 2.95 -0.14
C MET A 88 -0.99 3.77 1.11
N LEU A 89 -0.15 3.77 2.16
CA LEU A 89 -0.36 4.61 3.33
C LEU A 89 -0.32 6.11 3.02
N ALA A 90 0.50 6.55 2.08
CA ALA A 90 0.49 7.94 1.63
C ALA A 90 -0.88 8.32 1.04
N THR A 91 -1.46 7.41 0.24
CA THR A 91 -2.80 7.60 -0.34
C THR A 91 -3.88 7.54 0.73
N VAL A 92 -3.84 6.56 1.63
CA VAL A 92 -4.77 6.49 2.78
C VAL A 92 -4.74 7.80 3.57
N LYS A 93 -3.56 8.26 3.98
CA LYS A 93 -3.39 9.53 4.71
C LYS A 93 -4.00 10.72 3.97
N TYR A 94 -3.80 10.79 2.66
CA TYR A 94 -4.34 11.88 1.82
C TYR A 94 -5.88 11.91 1.87
N TYR A 95 -6.54 10.74 1.80
CA TYR A 95 -8.01 10.67 1.77
C TYR A 95 -8.66 10.87 3.14
N ILE A 96 -7.99 10.47 4.23
CA ILE A 96 -8.58 10.53 5.57
C ILE A 96 -7.97 11.61 6.48
N GLY A 97 -6.95 12.33 6.03
CA GLY A 97 -6.32 13.44 6.76
C GLY A 97 -5.29 13.04 7.83
N GLY A 98 -5.25 11.78 8.27
CA GLY A 98 -4.29 11.30 9.26
C GLY A 98 -4.40 9.80 9.51
N LEU A 99 -3.25 9.11 9.68
CA LEU A 99 -3.22 7.66 9.79
C LEU A 99 -3.73 7.12 11.13
N ASP A 100 -3.79 7.94 12.19
CA ASP A 100 -4.39 7.52 13.47
C ASP A 100 -5.91 7.29 13.37
N ARG A 101 -6.53 7.68 12.27
CA ARG A 101 -7.93 7.36 11.99
C ARG A 101 -8.14 5.93 11.46
N VAL A 102 -7.09 5.22 11.08
CA VAL A 102 -7.19 3.81 10.72
C VAL A 102 -7.43 3.00 11.98
N THR A 103 -8.60 2.39 12.09
CA THR A 103 -8.98 1.54 13.23
C THR A 103 -8.69 0.06 12.97
N ARG A 104 -8.62 -0.35 11.70
CA ARG A 104 -8.28 -1.70 11.28
C ARG A 104 -7.85 -1.73 9.82
N ILE A 105 -6.85 -2.53 9.50
CA ILE A 105 -6.62 -3.00 8.14
C ILE A 105 -7.47 -4.25 7.96
N VAL A 106 -8.49 -4.16 7.11
CA VAL A 106 -9.48 -5.24 6.96
C VAL A 106 -8.97 -6.33 6.04
N GLN A 107 -8.48 -5.93 4.87
CA GLN A 107 -8.01 -6.86 3.85
C GLN A 107 -6.96 -6.24 2.94
N ILE A 108 -5.99 -7.07 2.53
CA ILE A 108 -4.97 -6.73 1.53
C ILE A 108 -4.97 -7.80 0.45
N HIS A 109 -5.00 -7.37 -0.80
CA HIS A 109 -4.83 -8.24 -1.95
C HIS A 109 -3.49 -8.00 -2.61
N GLY A 110 -2.74 -9.06 -2.93
CA GLY A 110 -1.48 -9.01 -3.63
C GLY A 110 -1.57 -9.73 -4.97
N LEU A 111 -1.36 -8.99 -6.06
CA LEU A 111 -1.22 -9.51 -7.41
C LEU A 111 0.27 -9.57 -7.74
N ILE A 112 0.81 -10.77 -7.93
CA ILE A 112 2.23 -10.98 -8.17
C ILE A 112 2.44 -11.42 -9.62
N ASN A 113 3.14 -10.60 -10.40
CA ASN A 113 3.58 -10.96 -11.75
C ASN A 113 4.72 -11.96 -11.64
N ALA A 114 4.39 -13.24 -11.64
CA ALA A 114 5.34 -14.32 -11.38
C ALA A 114 5.45 -15.30 -12.54
N HIS A 115 6.54 -16.11 -12.52
CA HIS A 115 6.64 -17.31 -13.36
C HIS A 115 5.47 -18.26 -13.03
N PRO A 116 4.90 -19.00 -13.99
CA PRO A 116 3.81 -19.95 -13.73
C PRO A 116 4.11 -20.98 -12.63
N ASP A 117 5.37 -21.43 -12.53
CA ASP A 117 5.81 -22.41 -11.53
C ASP A 117 6.28 -21.77 -10.22
N PHE A 118 6.10 -20.45 -10.03
CA PHE A 118 6.44 -19.80 -8.78
C PHE A 118 5.34 -20.05 -7.74
N GLU A 119 5.68 -20.67 -6.61
CA GLU A 119 4.71 -21.14 -5.61
C GLU A 119 4.67 -20.27 -4.33
N ARG A 120 5.59 -19.31 -4.18
CA ARG A 120 5.81 -18.58 -2.92
C ARG A 120 5.24 -17.17 -2.90
N HIS A 121 4.09 -16.96 -3.55
CA HIS A 121 3.43 -15.66 -3.65
C HIS A 121 3.14 -15.02 -2.28
N ASN A 122 2.78 -15.83 -1.28
CA ASN A 122 2.54 -15.41 0.09
C ASN A 122 3.81 -14.82 0.75
N MET A 123 4.99 -15.33 0.43
CA MET A 123 6.26 -14.82 0.95
C MET A 123 6.57 -13.43 0.38
N VAL A 124 6.26 -13.21 -0.88
CA VAL A 124 6.37 -11.87 -1.50
C VAL A 124 5.46 -10.87 -0.80
N LEU A 125 4.18 -11.22 -0.59
CA LEU A 125 3.21 -10.34 0.04
C LEU A 125 3.52 -10.06 1.52
N ASN A 126 4.33 -10.90 2.19
CA ASN A 126 4.80 -10.63 3.55
C ASN A 126 5.47 -9.25 3.65
N GLY A 127 6.15 -8.77 2.62
CA GLY A 127 6.76 -7.44 2.63
C GLY A 127 5.77 -6.32 2.97
N ALA A 128 4.55 -6.40 2.47
CA ALA A 128 3.48 -5.46 2.81
C ALA A 128 2.88 -5.74 4.20
N SER A 129 2.62 -7.02 4.51
CA SER A 129 1.98 -7.40 5.77
C SER A 129 2.86 -7.12 6.98
N ASP A 130 4.14 -7.42 6.90
CA ASP A 130 5.12 -7.14 7.95
C ASP A 130 5.22 -5.63 8.19
N PHE A 131 5.23 -4.83 7.12
CA PHE A 131 5.22 -3.37 7.24
C PHE A 131 3.96 -2.85 7.94
N PHE A 132 2.79 -3.32 7.58
CA PHE A 132 1.55 -2.90 8.24
C PHE A 132 1.53 -3.31 9.72
N TYR A 133 2.02 -4.51 10.05
CA TYR A 133 2.15 -4.97 11.42
C TYR A 133 3.13 -4.09 12.22
N GLU A 134 4.29 -3.79 11.66
CA GLU A 134 5.30 -2.91 12.28
C GLU A 134 4.75 -1.51 12.57
N VAL A 135 3.95 -0.97 11.65
CA VAL A 135 3.42 0.40 11.77
C VAL A 135 2.23 0.48 12.69
N PHE A 136 1.28 -0.44 12.58
CA PHE A 136 -0.01 -0.34 13.31
C PHE A 136 -0.08 -1.26 14.53
N GLY A 137 0.78 -2.27 14.63
CA GLY A 137 0.73 -3.28 15.69
C GLY A 137 -0.29 -4.39 15.40
N GLU A 138 -0.39 -5.35 16.32
CA GLU A 138 -1.20 -6.55 16.16
C GLU A 138 -2.69 -6.26 15.96
N GLU A 139 -3.26 -5.41 16.79
CA GLU A 139 -4.71 -5.16 16.81
C GLU A 139 -5.23 -4.54 15.51
N VAL A 140 -4.49 -3.57 14.95
CA VAL A 140 -4.88 -2.82 13.75
C VAL A 140 -4.23 -3.35 12.50
N GLY A 141 -2.97 -3.78 12.59
CA GLY A 141 -2.14 -4.19 11.46
C GLY A 141 -2.37 -5.61 10.96
N CYS A 142 -2.85 -6.54 11.83
CA CYS A 142 -3.22 -7.88 11.38
C CYS A 142 -4.48 -7.84 10.52
N HIS A 143 -4.40 -8.45 9.34
CA HIS A 143 -5.44 -8.35 8.32
C HIS A 143 -5.67 -9.68 7.60
N SER A 144 -6.85 -9.84 7.01
CA SER A 144 -7.08 -10.91 6.03
C SER A 144 -6.36 -10.59 4.73
N ARG A 145 -5.91 -11.60 3.99
CA ARG A 145 -5.24 -11.36 2.72
C ARG A 145 -5.31 -12.55 1.77
N TYR A 146 -5.08 -12.29 0.49
CA TYR A 146 -4.64 -13.31 -0.45
C TYR A 146 -3.50 -12.79 -1.32
N ALA A 147 -2.68 -13.74 -1.82
CA ALA A 147 -1.59 -13.49 -2.74
C ALA A 147 -1.77 -14.39 -3.95
N MET A 148 -1.87 -13.80 -5.13
CA MET A 148 -2.14 -14.53 -6.39
C MET A 148 -1.08 -14.22 -7.43
N GLY A 149 -0.63 -15.27 -8.14
CA GLY A 149 0.15 -15.14 -9.36
C GLY A 149 -0.75 -14.64 -10.51
N VAL A 150 -0.26 -13.67 -11.27
CA VAL A 150 -0.94 -13.13 -12.44
C VAL A 150 -0.06 -13.18 -13.70
N GLY A 151 -0.68 -13.22 -14.86
CA GLY A 151 0.01 -13.30 -16.14
C GLY A 151 0.85 -12.07 -16.50
N GLY A 152 0.55 -10.91 -15.92
CA GLY A 152 1.29 -9.67 -16.10
C GLY A 152 0.63 -8.52 -15.37
N LEU A 153 1.42 -7.47 -15.10
CA LEU A 153 1.01 -6.20 -14.50
C LEU A 153 1.47 -5.03 -15.35
N VAL A 154 0.81 -3.89 -15.18
CA VAL A 154 1.15 -2.63 -15.86
C VAL A 154 2.63 -2.32 -15.69
N ALA A 155 3.29 -1.88 -16.78
CA ALA A 155 4.71 -1.54 -16.82
C ALA A 155 5.65 -2.67 -16.32
N ARG A 156 5.21 -3.93 -16.43
CA ARG A 156 5.95 -5.12 -15.95
C ARG A 156 6.30 -5.05 -14.47
N GLN A 157 5.48 -4.40 -13.65
CA GLN A 157 5.68 -4.39 -12.21
C GLN A 157 5.65 -5.80 -11.64
N PRO A 158 6.50 -6.13 -10.65
CA PRO A 158 6.52 -7.46 -10.05
C PRO A 158 5.33 -7.69 -9.11
N ILE A 159 4.77 -6.63 -8.52
CA ILE A 159 3.64 -6.72 -7.60
C ILE A 159 2.79 -5.45 -7.67
N GLU A 160 1.50 -5.63 -7.47
CA GLU A 160 0.52 -4.59 -7.19
C GLU A 160 -0.33 -5.02 -6.00
N ILE A 161 -0.63 -4.10 -5.09
CA ILE A 161 -1.49 -4.37 -3.93
C ILE A 161 -2.66 -3.39 -3.90
N ASP A 162 -3.82 -3.85 -3.50
CA ASP A 162 -4.98 -3.05 -3.10
C ASP A 162 -5.42 -3.42 -1.67
N GLY A 163 -6.32 -2.65 -1.07
CA GLY A 163 -6.73 -2.93 0.29
C GLY A 163 -7.99 -2.23 0.75
N ILE A 164 -8.51 -2.71 1.87
CA ILE A 164 -9.68 -2.17 2.56
C ILE A 164 -9.26 -1.80 3.99
N PHE A 165 -9.52 -0.56 4.36
CA PHE A 165 -9.21 -0.01 5.68
C PHE A 165 -10.49 0.43 6.38
N GLU A 166 -10.65 0.06 7.65
CA GLU A 166 -11.67 0.64 8.49
C GLU A 166 -11.12 1.91 9.13
N ILE A 167 -11.94 2.95 9.16
CA ILE A 167 -11.56 4.28 9.64
C ILE A 167 -12.57 4.81 10.66
N SER A 168 -12.08 5.55 11.65
CA SER A 168 -12.97 6.24 12.59
C SER A 168 -13.77 7.34 11.90
N ALA A 169 -14.94 7.65 12.43
CA ALA A 169 -15.69 8.85 12.07
C ALA A 169 -14.83 10.12 12.30
N GLU A 170 -15.18 11.19 11.62
CA GLU A 170 -14.58 12.52 11.81
C GLU A 170 -14.87 13.08 13.20
#